data_e9bafd842c01e95f7e885782763a8fab
#
_entry.id   e9bafd842c01e95f7e885782763a8fab
#
_cell.length_a   1.000
_cell.length_b   1.000
_cell.length_c   1.000
_cell.angle_alpha   90.00
_cell.angle_beta   90.00
_cell.angle_gamma   90.00
#
_symmetry.space_group_name_H-M   'P 1'
#
loop_
_entity.id
_entity.type
_entity.pdbx_description
1 polymer ?
#
loop_
_entity_poly.entity_id
_entity_poly.type
_entity_poly.pdbx_seq_one_letter_code
_entity_poly.pdbx_strand_id
1 'polypeptide(L)'
;MMLLVRTTIGPSSLHGIGLFAAQSIKKGTPIWEFTKGFDAGISGKSIRELISPMKEIMMKYAYKVPGTDTFVLPADDARFMNHSNHPAVHVSQDDSPDVAARDIASHEELTVDYSTFDEDFTGSFSS
;
A
#
# COMPACT_ATOMS: atom_id res chain seq x y z
N MET A 1 -5.45 -10.22 2.01
CA MET A 1 -4.51 -10.70 1.75
C MET A 1 -3.53 -10.05 1.72
N MET A 2 -3.13 -10.11 1.04
CA MET A 2 -1.85 -10.08 1.45
C MET A 2 -0.96 -10.14 0.30
N LEU A 3 0.33 -9.94 0.57
CA LEU A 3 1.35 -10.04 -0.45
C LEU A 3 1.37 -11.44 -1.03
N LEU A 4 1.39 -11.52 -2.35
CA LEU A 4 1.39 -12.78 -3.12
C LEU A 4 2.78 -13.13 -3.60
N VAL A 5 3.78 -12.31 -3.29
CA VAL A 5 5.18 -12.50 -3.65
C VAL A 5 6.05 -12.35 -2.40
N ARG A 6 7.28 -12.83 -2.48
CA ARG A 6 8.22 -12.70 -1.37
C ARG A 6 8.79 -11.29 -1.31
N THR A 7 8.82 -10.72 -0.11
CA THR A 7 9.25 -9.35 0.12
C THR A 7 10.10 -9.25 1.38
N THR A 8 10.83 -8.14 1.50
CA THR A 8 11.50 -7.74 2.73
C THR A 8 11.25 -6.27 2.98
N ILE A 9 11.42 -5.83 4.23
CA ILE A 9 11.35 -4.42 4.56
C ILE A 9 12.74 -3.92 4.93
N GLY A 10 12.99 -2.64 4.71
CA GLY A 10 14.27 -2.03 5.02
C GLY A 10 14.26 -0.53 4.77
N PRO A 11 15.38 0.14 4.99
CA PRO A 11 15.49 1.58 4.74
C PRO A 11 15.22 1.89 3.26
N SER A 12 14.37 2.89 3.01
CA SER A 12 14.03 3.33 1.67
C SER A 12 14.77 4.63 1.33
N SER A 13 15.21 4.76 0.08
CA SER A 13 15.75 6.02 -0.42
C SER A 13 14.65 7.05 -0.67
N LEU A 14 13.39 6.61 -0.69
CA LEU A 14 12.25 7.48 -0.96
C LEU A 14 11.67 8.08 0.32
N HIS A 15 11.39 7.23 1.30
CA HIS A 15 10.80 7.66 2.57
C HIS A 15 10.87 6.54 3.60
N GLY A 16 11.50 6.82 4.73
CA GLY A 16 11.51 5.94 5.90
C GLY A 16 11.82 4.48 5.60
N ILE A 17 10.89 3.61 5.94
CA ILE A 17 10.97 2.17 5.67
C ILE A 17 10.20 1.89 4.38
N GLY A 18 10.76 1.02 3.54
CA GLY A 18 10.13 0.58 2.30
C GLY A 18 9.97 -0.92 2.23
N LEU A 19 9.21 -1.35 1.24
CA LEU A 19 8.97 -2.75 0.92
C LEU A 19 9.76 -3.10 -0.33
N PHE A 20 10.54 -4.19 -0.29
CA PHE A 20 11.42 -4.58 -1.38
C PHE A 20 11.08 -5.98 -1.87
N ALA A 21 11.21 -6.19 -3.19
CA ALA A 21 11.06 -7.52 -3.77
C ALA A 21 12.19 -8.43 -3.27
N ALA A 22 11.84 -9.63 -2.81
CA ALA A 22 12.81 -10.66 -2.44
C ALA A 22 12.91 -11.74 -3.50
N GLN A 23 12.43 -11.47 -4.71
CA GLN A 23 12.49 -12.32 -5.88
C GLN A 23 12.30 -11.47 -7.13
N SER A 24 12.70 -11.99 -8.28
CA SER A 24 12.38 -11.34 -9.56
C SER A 24 10.90 -11.54 -9.87
N ILE A 25 10.24 -10.49 -10.37
CA ILE A 25 8.81 -10.50 -10.61
C ILE A 25 8.56 -10.03 -12.05
N LYS A 26 7.80 -10.79 -12.80
CA LYS A 26 7.43 -10.43 -14.18
C LYS A 26 6.28 -9.44 -14.20
N LYS A 27 6.28 -8.55 -15.19
CA LYS A 27 5.15 -7.65 -15.44
C LYS A 27 3.84 -8.42 -15.45
N GLY A 28 2.82 -7.87 -14.79
CA GLY A 28 1.49 -8.48 -14.73
C GLY A 28 1.31 -9.51 -13.63
N THR A 29 2.38 -9.89 -12.92
CA THR A 29 2.27 -10.82 -11.79
C THR A 29 1.46 -10.20 -10.66
N PRO A 30 0.47 -10.91 -10.10
CA PRO A 30 -0.26 -10.42 -8.94
C PRO A 30 0.66 -10.22 -7.73
N ILE A 31 0.59 -9.04 -7.11
CA ILE A 31 1.45 -8.64 -6.00
C ILE A 31 0.70 -8.67 -4.67
N TRP A 32 -0.52 -8.12 -4.66
CA TRP A 32 -1.30 -7.97 -3.43
C TRP A 32 -2.78 -8.02 -3.75
N GLU A 33 -3.58 -8.60 -2.84
CA GLU A 33 -5.04 -8.51 -2.93
C GLU A 33 -5.64 -8.38 -1.54
N PHE A 34 -6.76 -7.65 -1.45
CA PHE A 34 -7.52 -7.55 -0.21
C PHE A 34 -8.10 -8.90 0.15
N THR A 35 -7.95 -9.33 1.41
CA THR A 35 -8.57 -10.57 1.90
C THR A 35 -9.36 -10.31 3.16
N LYS A 36 -10.66 -10.53 3.06
CA LYS A 36 -11.57 -10.39 4.18
C LYS A 36 -11.14 -11.31 5.32
N GLY A 37 -11.13 -10.76 6.53
CA GLY A 37 -10.71 -11.50 7.72
C GLY A 37 -9.24 -11.29 8.09
N PHE A 38 -8.42 -10.81 7.15
CA PHE A 38 -7.03 -10.47 7.43
C PHE A 38 -6.80 -8.97 7.32
N ASP A 39 -7.26 -8.34 6.23
CA ASP A 39 -7.16 -6.89 6.07
C ASP A 39 -8.39 -6.23 6.70
N ALA A 40 -8.20 -5.08 7.33
CA ALA A 40 -9.28 -4.41 8.03
C ALA A 40 -9.90 -3.30 7.21
N GLY A 41 -11.24 -3.34 7.07
CA GLY A 41 -12.02 -2.21 6.60
C GLY A 41 -12.56 -1.46 7.81
N ILE A 42 -12.24 -0.18 7.96
CA ILE A 42 -12.55 0.61 9.14
C ILE A 42 -13.33 1.84 8.72
N SER A 43 -14.44 2.13 9.43
CA SER A 43 -15.22 3.33 9.12
C SER A 43 -14.42 4.58 9.46
N GLY A 44 -14.59 5.63 8.64
CA GLY A 44 -13.95 6.91 8.90
C GLY A 44 -14.37 7.51 10.26
N LYS A 45 -15.61 7.25 10.69
CA LYS A 45 -16.06 7.67 12.02
C LYS A 45 -15.18 7.07 13.11
N SER A 46 -14.89 5.77 13.03
CA SER A 46 -14.04 5.10 14.02
C SER A 46 -12.64 5.69 14.04
N ILE A 47 -12.08 6.01 12.86
CA ILE A 47 -10.76 6.64 12.77
C ILE A 47 -10.78 8.03 13.42
N ARG A 48 -11.79 8.83 13.11
CA ARG A 48 -11.88 10.21 13.61
C ARG A 48 -12.07 10.28 15.13
N GLU A 49 -12.63 9.26 15.73
CA GLU A 49 -12.83 9.18 17.17
C GLU A 49 -11.62 8.71 17.96
N LEU A 50 -10.57 8.24 17.27
CA LEU A 50 -9.33 7.84 17.93
C LEU A 50 -8.59 9.04 18.47
N ILE A 51 -7.87 8.82 19.59
CA ILE A 51 -6.98 9.83 20.17
C ILE A 51 -5.55 9.54 19.74
N SER A 52 -4.69 10.58 19.78
CA SER A 52 -3.28 10.41 19.54
C SER A 52 -2.63 9.59 20.66
N PRO A 53 -1.63 8.74 20.36
CA PRO A 53 -0.99 8.56 19.06
C PRO A 53 -1.70 7.57 18.14
N MET A 54 -2.76 6.91 18.58
CA MET A 54 -3.45 5.87 17.79
C MET A 54 -3.97 6.41 16.47
N LYS A 55 -4.57 7.61 16.51
CA LYS A 55 -5.10 8.24 15.31
C LYS A 55 -3.98 8.52 14.29
N GLU A 56 -2.84 8.98 14.76
CA GLU A 56 -1.68 9.27 13.90
C GLU A 56 -1.18 8.00 13.21
N ILE A 57 -1.11 6.89 13.94
CA ILE A 57 -0.65 5.60 13.39
C ILE A 57 -1.63 5.12 12.33
N MET A 58 -2.93 5.20 12.59
CA MET A 58 -3.94 4.78 11.63
C MET A 58 -3.91 5.63 10.36
N MET A 59 -3.79 6.95 10.51
CA MET A 59 -3.70 7.85 9.36
C MET A 59 -2.43 7.64 8.54
N LYS A 60 -1.39 7.08 9.16
CA LYS A 60 -0.13 6.79 8.46
C LYS A 60 -0.23 5.54 7.59
N TYR A 61 -0.89 4.50 8.07
CA TYR A 61 -0.86 3.19 7.43
C TYR A 61 -2.15 2.80 6.71
N ALA A 62 -3.28 3.34 7.10
CA ALA A 62 -4.54 3.08 6.43
C ALA A 62 -4.74 4.07 5.28
N TYR A 63 -5.42 3.63 4.23
CA TYR A 63 -5.79 4.54 3.13
C TYR A 63 -7.30 4.57 2.98
N LYS A 64 -7.82 5.72 2.55
CA LYS A 64 -9.24 5.92 2.34
C LYS A 64 -9.64 5.49 0.94
N VAL A 65 -10.64 4.63 0.86
CA VAL A 65 -11.16 4.17 -0.43
C VAL A 65 -11.92 5.31 -1.11
N PRO A 66 -11.58 5.67 -2.36
CA PRO A 66 -12.24 6.77 -3.05
C PRO A 66 -13.76 6.59 -3.13
N GLY A 67 -14.50 7.68 -2.88
CA GLY A 67 -15.96 7.69 -2.93
C GLY A 67 -16.64 7.07 -1.73
N THR A 68 -15.91 6.69 -0.70
CA THR A 68 -16.47 6.08 0.52
C THR A 68 -15.93 6.73 1.76
N ASP A 69 -16.51 6.39 2.91
CA ASP A 69 -15.98 6.75 4.23
C ASP A 69 -15.38 5.51 4.91
N THR A 70 -14.70 4.69 4.12
CA THR A 70 -14.06 3.46 4.59
C THR A 70 -12.55 3.54 4.40
N PHE A 71 -11.80 3.19 5.44
CA PHE A 71 -10.35 3.08 5.39
C PHE A 71 -9.97 1.61 5.36
N VAL A 72 -8.88 1.28 4.65
CA VAL A 72 -8.31 -0.06 4.62
C VAL A 72 -6.95 -0.03 5.27
N LEU A 73 -6.76 -0.91 6.26
CA LEU A 73 -5.47 -1.15 6.89
C LEU A 73 -4.96 -2.51 6.42
N PRO A 74 -3.89 -2.55 5.60
CA PRO A 74 -3.29 -3.82 5.20
C PRO A 74 -2.75 -4.59 6.40
N ALA A 75 -2.97 -5.90 6.43
CA ALA A 75 -2.60 -6.73 7.57
C ALA A 75 -1.12 -7.11 7.58
N ASP A 76 -0.42 -6.95 6.45
CA ASP A 76 0.97 -7.37 6.32
C ASP A 76 1.89 -6.21 5.93
N ASP A 77 3.10 -6.53 5.48
CA ASP A 77 4.11 -5.54 5.15
C ASP A 77 3.74 -4.65 3.97
N ALA A 78 2.63 -4.93 3.27
CA ALA A 78 2.15 -4.05 2.19
C ALA A 78 1.93 -2.61 2.69
N ARG A 79 1.70 -2.42 3.98
CA ARG A 79 1.57 -1.09 4.59
C ARG A 79 2.83 -0.23 4.43
N PHE A 80 3.97 -0.82 4.11
CA PHE A 80 5.23 -0.11 3.95
C PHE A 80 5.54 0.26 2.50
N MET A 81 4.62 0.03 1.55
CA MET A 81 4.82 0.50 0.19
C MET A 81 4.80 2.02 0.15
N ASN A 82 5.87 2.61 -0.36
CA ASN A 82 5.98 4.05 -0.49
C ASN A 82 5.37 4.54 -1.81
N HIS A 83 5.10 5.84 -1.86
CA HIS A 83 4.61 6.48 -3.06
C HIS A 83 5.74 6.69 -4.07
N SER A 84 5.42 6.51 -5.36
CA SER A 84 6.27 6.92 -6.47
C SER A 84 5.38 7.34 -7.64
N ASN A 85 5.82 8.37 -8.38
CA ASN A 85 5.16 8.76 -9.62
C ASN A 85 5.49 7.80 -10.77
N HIS A 86 6.46 6.89 -10.55
CA HIS A 86 6.84 5.82 -11.48
C HIS A 86 6.75 4.49 -10.76
N PRO A 87 5.54 4.07 -10.35
CA PRO A 87 5.39 2.94 -9.44
C PRO A 87 5.75 1.60 -10.09
N ALA A 88 6.27 0.69 -9.28
CA ALA A 88 6.52 -0.68 -9.70
C ALA A 88 5.24 -1.52 -9.68
N VAL A 89 4.24 -1.11 -8.89
CA VAL A 89 2.98 -1.85 -8.71
C VAL A 89 1.83 -1.01 -9.21
N HIS A 90 0.99 -1.62 -10.05
CA HIS A 90 -0.24 -1.01 -10.55
C HIS A 90 -1.40 -1.42 -9.65
N VAL A 91 -2.07 -0.42 -9.08
CA VAL A 91 -3.21 -0.65 -8.19
C VAL A 91 -4.47 -0.87 -9.02
N SER A 92 -5.16 -1.98 -8.75
CA SER A 92 -6.43 -2.28 -9.41
C SER A 92 -7.50 -1.30 -8.97
N GLN A 93 -8.38 -0.94 -9.90
CA GLN A 93 -9.54 -0.08 -9.63
C GLN A 93 -10.82 -0.88 -9.33
N ASP A 94 -10.72 -2.20 -9.33
CA ASP A 94 -11.83 -3.11 -9.03
C ASP A 94 -11.38 -4.14 -7.99
N ASP A 95 -12.03 -5.29 -7.93
CA ASP A 95 -11.70 -6.33 -6.97
C ASP A 95 -10.55 -7.23 -7.39
N SER A 96 -9.91 -6.95 -8.54
CA SER A 96 -8.75 -7.70 -9.00
C SER A 96 -7.51 -7.40 -8.16
N PRO A 97 -6.55 -8.32 -8.09
CA PRO A 97 -5.29 -8.05 -7.40
C PRO A 97 -4.50 -6.89 -8.01
N ASP A 98 -3.72 -6.21 -7.20
CA ASP A 98 -2.70 -5.29 -7.69
C ASP A 98 -1.60 -6.10 -8.37
N VAL A 99 -1.06 -5.59 -9.48
CA VAL A 99 -0.12 -6.34 -10.30
C VAL A 99 1.18 -5.57 -10.53
N ALA A 100 2.25 -6.28 -10.88
CA ALA A 100 3.49 -5.64 -11.28
C ALA A 100 3.26 -4.81 -12.55
N ALA A 101 3.61 -3.53 -12.49
CA ALA A 101 3.44 -2.60 -13.62
C ALA A 101 4.52 -2.81 -14.70
N ARG A 102 5.63 -3.46 -14.34
CA ARG A 102 6.77 -3.77 -15.19
C ARG A 102 7.50 -4.96 -14.61
N ASP A 103 8.53 -5.44 -15.28
CA ASP A 103 9.41 -6.43 -14.68
C ASP A 103 10.14 -5.79 -13.50
N ILE A 104 10.21 -6.50 -12.38
CA ILE A 104 10.82 -6.02 -11.14
C ILE A 104 11.97 -6.94 -10.78
N ALA A 105 13.14 -6.36 -10.54
CA ALA A 105 14.31 -7.13 -10.13
C ALA A 105 14.25 -7.43 -8.63
N SER A 106 14.88 -8.54 -8.21
CA SER A 106 15.07 -8.81 -6.79
C SER A 106 15.79 -7.64 -6.14
N HIS A 107 15.38 -7.24 -4.95
CA HIS A 107 15.88 -6.09 -4.15
C HIS A 107 15.38 -4.73 -4.64
N GLU A 108 14.59 -4.67 -5.68
CA GLU A 108 13.98 -3.42 -6.10
C GLU A 108 12.82 -3.05 -5.17
N GLU A 109 12.67 -1.76 -4.87
CA GLU A 109 11.58 -1.30 -4.01
C GLU A 109 10.23 -1.42 -4.72
N LEU A 110 9.23 -1.97 -4.01
CA LEU A 110 7.85 -2.04 -4.47
C LEU A 110 7.15 -0.74 -4.07
N THR A 111 6.67 0.00 -5.06
CA THR A 111 6.05 1.31 -4.87
C THR A 111 4.72 1.36 -5.56
N VAL A 112 3.85 2.24 -5.09
CA VAL A 112 2.53 2.49 -5.68
C VAL A 112 2.34 3.99 -5.87
N ASP A 113 1.44 4.37 -6.75
CA ASP A 113 1.02 5.76 -6.86
C ASP A 113 -0.23 5.93 -5.99
N TYR A 114 -0.06 6.51 -4.81
CA TYR A 114 -1.16 6.70 -3.85
C TYR A 114 -2.29 7.55 -4.40
N SER A 115 -2.00 8.47 -5.33
CA SER A 115 -3.04 9.33 -5.90
C SER A 115 -4.09 8.54 -6.68
N THR A 116 -3.80 7.31 -7.07
CA THR A 116 -4.74 6.48 -7.83
C THR A 116 -5.76 5.76 -6.95
N PHE A 117 -5.55 5.68 -5.64
CA PHE A 117 -6.45 4.92 -4.77
C PHE A 117 -6.66 5.49 -3.38
N ASP A 118 -5.91 6.51 -2.96
CA ASP A 118 -6.08 7.13 -1.65
C ASP A 118 -6.61 8.54 -1.84
N GLU A 119 -7.91 8.72 -1.57
CA GLU A 119 -8.59 10.00 -1.77
C GLU A 119 -7.97 11.13 -0.94
N ASP A 120 -7.40 10.80 0.22
CA ASP A 120 -6.83 11.80 1.12
C ASP A 120 -5.34 12.04 0.88
N PHE A 121 -4.75 11.43 -0.14
CA PHE A 121 -3.33 11.59 -0.42
C PHE A 121 -3.01 13.02 -0.86
N THR A 122 -2.06 13.65 -0.19
CA THR A 122 -1.66 15.03 -0.46
C THR A 122 -0.33 15.16 -1.21
N GLY A 123 0.40 14.07 -1.39
CA GLY A 123 1.73 14.10 -1.99
C GLY A 123 2.83 14.51 -1.02
N SER A 124 2.53 14.58 0.28
CA SER A 124 3.47 15.10 1.27
C SER A 124 4.69 14.22 1.51
N PHE A 125 4.67 12.95 1.09
CA PHE A 125 5.83 12.07 1.18
C PHE A 125 6.12 11.44 -0.17
N SER A 126 6.30 12.26 -1.16
CA SER A 126 6.62 11.79 -2.49
C SER A 126 8.09 11.41 -2.62
N SER A 127 8.35 10.57 -3.55
CA SER A 127 9.69 10.21 -3.96
C SER A 127 10.34 11.32 -4.80
#